data_06bc318b8da37b49cb46a3b4ffe898b0
#
_entry.id   06bc318b8da37b49cb46a3b4ffe898b0
#
_cell.length_a   1.000
_cell.length_b   1.000
_cell.length_c   1.000
_cell.angle_alpha   90.00
_cell.angle_beta   90.00
_cell.angle_gamma   90.00
#
_symmetry.space_group_name_H-M   'P 1'
#
loop_
_entity.id
_entity.type
_entity.pdbx_description
1 polymer ?
#
loop_
_entity_poly.entity_id
_entity_poly.type
_entity_poly.pdbx_seq_one_letter_code
_entity_poly.pdbx_strand_id
1 'polypeptide(L)'
;MRNTVFATNMTVDGYFGHEDGIADEELHQYYAELLRGASVILFGRITYQLMFPYWHTIAENQSESRGENEFARAIDSINKVVFSKTLKSVEMKNTTLAHANIEDELQRLKNQPGKDIFIGSLSLASYLTHLGMIDEYFFVVHPVVAGKGPRLFEADGLKESLLLKLTGSKKFRSGVIALHYQKDSHL
;
A
#
# COMPACT_ATOMS: atom_id res chain seq x y z
N MET A 1 -17.33 8.63 5.55
CA MET A 1 -17.08 7.61 4.49
C MET A 1 -15.66 7.12 4.70
N ARG A 2 -15.33 5.87 4.42
CA ARG A 2 -13.97 5.33 4.57
C ARG A 2 -13.07 5.88 3.47
N ASN A 3 -11.84 6.31 3.79
CA ASN A 3 -10.89 6.76 2.79
C ASN A 3 -10.24 5.57 2.10
N THR A 4 -9.92 5.75 0.83
CA THR A 4 -9.05 4.86 0.05
C THR A 4 -7.65 5.43 0.10
N VAL A 5 -6.71 4.67 0.67
CA VAL A 5 -5.35 5.10 0.97
C VAL A 5 -4.35 4.26 0.18
N PHE A 6 -3.46 4.92 -0.56
CA PHE A 6 -2.31 4.27 -1.18
C PHE A 6 -1.04 4.65 -0.43
N ALA A 7 -0.35 3.65 0.13
CA ALA A 7 0.92 3.84 0.83
C ALA A 7 2.00 2.96 0.21
N THR A 8 3.14 3.55 -0.17
CA THR A 8 4.18 2.84 -0.92
C THR A 8 5.56 3.43 -0.71
N ASN A 9 6.58 2.58 -0.84
CA ASN A 9 7.98 2.99 -0.94
C ASN A 9 8.32 3.39 -2.38
N MET A 10 9.17 4.40 -2.54
CA MET A 10 9.71 4.79 -3.83
C MET A 10 11.13 5.36 -3.69
N THR A 11 11.90 5.31 -4.74
CA THR A 11 13.21 5.98 -4.84
C THR A 11 13.05 7.47 -5.18
N VAL A 12 14.08 8.29 -4.95
CA VAL A 12 14.04 9.73 -5.29
C VAL A 12 13.82 9.98 -6.79
N ASP A 13 14.18 9.04 -7.65
CA ASP A 13 13.98 9.10 -9.11
C ASP A 13 12.68 8.42 -9.59
N GLY A 14 11.78 8.07 -8.65
CA GLY A 14 10.39 7.69 -8.94
C GLY A 14 10.18 6.24 -9.35
N TYR A 15 10.99 5.31 -8.87
CA TYR A 15 10.79 3.87 -9.04
C TYR A 15 10.24 3.22 -7.77
N PHE A 16 9.45 2.17 -7.93
CA PHE A 16 8.69 1.49 -6.87
C PHE A 16 9.18 0.04 -6.65
N GLY A 17 10.48 -0.18 -6.84
CA GLY A 17 11.10 -1.49 -6.57
C GLY A 17 11.13 -1.80 -5.08
N HIS A 18 10.82 -3.04 -4.71
CA HIS A 18 10.86 -3.46 -3.30
C HIS A 18 12.28 -3.74 -2.80
N GLU A 19 13.25 -3.93 -3.70
CA GLU A 19 14.66 -4.21 -3.37
C GLU A 19 15.49 -2.94 -3.13
N ASP A 20 14.99 -1.78 -3.59
CA ASP A 20 15.72 -0.50 -3.56
C ASP A 20 15.46 0.29 -2.26
N GLY A 21 14.74 -0.27 -1.31
CA GLY A 21 14.33 0.41 -0.08
C GLY A 21 15.31 0.21 1.08
N ILE A 22 15.42 1.22 1.96
CA ILE A 22 16.04 1.09 3.27
C ILE A 22 14.93 0.66 4.24
N ALA A 23 14.96 -0.61 4.65
CA ALA A 23 13.99 -1.17 5.59
C ALA A 23 14.62 -1.17 7.00
N ASP A 24 14.35 -0.12 7.77
CA ASP A 24 14.78 -0.02 9.16
C ASP A 24 13.61 -0.19 10.15
N GLU A 25 13.93 -0.33 11.43
CA GLU A 25 12.95 -0.53 12.49
C GLU A 25 11.95 0.62 12.58
N GLU A 26 12.40 1.87 12.41
CA GLU A 26 11.54 3.07 12.50
C GLU A 26 10.53 3.10 11.35
N LEU A 27 10.94 2.66 10.17
CA LEU A 27 10.06 2.58 9.00
C LEU A 27 9.02 1.46 9.16
N HIS A 28 9.41 0.30 9.66
CA HIS A 28 8.45 -0.78 9.92
C HIS A 28 7.41 -0.38 10.97
N GLN A 29 7.82 0.29 12.05
CA GLN A 29 6.89 0.85 13.04
C GLN A 29 5.91 1.84 12.41
N TYR A 30 6.40 2.72 11.55
CA TYR A 30 5.56 3.68 10.82
C TYR A 30 4.50 2.99 9.96
N TYR A 31 4.86 1.96 9.19
CA TYR A 31 3.89 1.20 8.41
C TYR A 31 2.92 0.40 9.29
N ALA A 32 3.38 -0.13 10.42
CA ALA A 32 2.50 -0.79 11.39
C ALA A 32 1.43 0.17 11.93
N GLU A 33 1.80 1.43 12.21
CA GLU A 33 0.86 2.48 12.64
C GLU A 33 -0.15 2.81 11.53
N LEU A 34 0.31 3.00 10.29
CA LEU A 34 -0.59 3.22 9.15
C LEU A 34 -1.59 2.08 9.00
N LEU A 35 -1.15 0.83 9.07
CA LEU A 35 -2.02 -0.35 8.96
C LEU A 35 -3.04 -0.45 10.09
N ARG A 36 -2.72 0.01 11.31
CA ARG A 36 -3.69 0.09 12.42
C ARG A 36 -4.82 1.10 12.14
N GLY A 37 -4.57 2.08 11.26
CA GLY A 37 -5.56 3.02 10.73
C GLY A 37 -6.53 2.41 9.72
N ALA A 38 -6.23 1.22 9.19
CA ALA A 38 -7.01 0.53 8.19
C ALA A 38 -7.79 -0.67 8.78
N SER A 39 -8.81 -1.12 8.07
CA SER A 39 -9.55 -2.35 8.40
C SER A 39 -9.50 -3.40 7.29
N VAL A 40 -9.04 -3.01 6.12
CA VAL A 40 -8.85 -3.91 4.98
C VAL A 40 -7.77 -3.38 4.05
N ILE A 41 -7.02 -4.29 3.42
CA ILE A 41 -6.04 -3.96 2.39
C ILE A 41 -6.34 -4.76 1.12
N LEU A 42 -6.27 -4.09 -0.03
CA LEU A 42 -6.49 -4.65 -1.36
C LEU A 42 -5.17 -4.96 -2.03
N PHE A 43 -4.99 -6.19 -2.48
CA PHE A 43 -3.77 -6.66 -3.12
C PHE A 43 -4.03 -7.20 -4.53
N GLY A 44 -3.07 -6.97 -5.44
CA GLY A 44 -2.91 -7.80 -6.62
C GLY A 44 -2.18 -9.10 -6.27
N ARG A 45 -2.33 -10.11 -7.10
CA ARG A 45 -1.73 -11.45 -6.90
C ARG A 45 -0.23 -11.40 -6.61
N ILE A 46 0.53 -10.64 -7.38
CA ILE A 46 2.01 -10.62 -7.27
C ILE A 46 2.44 -10.13 -5.88
N THR A 47 1.91 -8.99 -5.45
CA THR A 47 2.23 -8.42 -4.12
C THR A 47 1.79 -9.36 -3.00
N TYR A 48 0.60 -9.96 -3.14
CA TYR A 48 0.11 -10.94 -2.17
C TYR A 48 1.08 -12.12 -2.01
N GLN A 49 1.46 -12.76 -3.13
CA GLN A 49 2.36 -13.91 -3.13
C GLN A 49 3.78 -13.57 -2.64
N LEU A 50 4.23 -12.32 -2.86
CA LEU A 50 5.54 -11.87 -2.39
C LEU A 50 5.54 -11.62 -0.87
N MET A 51 4.53 -10.95 -0.36
CA MET A 51 4.53 -10.45 1.02
C MET A 51 4.09 -11.49 2.05
N PHE A 52 3.02 -12.24 1.77
CA PHE A 52 2.33 -12.95 2.84
C PHE A 52 3.05 -14.18 3.37
N PRO A 53 3.72 -15.03 2.58
CA PRO A 53 4.49 -16.16 3.14
C PRO A 53 5.56 -15.68 4.14
N TYR A 54 6.26 -14.60 3.80
CA TYR A 54 7.33 -14.05 4.62
C TYR A 54 6.80 -13.40 5.91
N TRP A 55 5.88 -12.44 5.78
CA TRP A 55 5.36 -11.68 6.93
C TRP A 55 4.49 -12.53 7.87
N HIS A 56 3.80 -13.54 7.34
CA HIS A 56 3.07 -14.51 8.15
C HIS A 56 4.02 -15.30 9.06
N THR A 57 5.12 -15.81 8.51
CA THR A 57 6.14 -16.53 9.28
C THR A 57 6.71 -15.65 10.40
N ILE A 58 7.02 -14.38 10.13
CA ILE A 58 7.51 -13.45 11.16
C ILE A 58 6.41 -13.18 12.20
N ALA A 59 5.16 -13.02 11.78
CA ALA A 59 4.04 -12.80 12.70
C ALA A 59 3.85 -13.95 13.69
N GLU A 60 4.10 -15.20 13.25
CA GLU A 60 4.04 -16.39 14.12
C GLU A 60 5.24 -16.52 15.03
N ASN A 61 6.45 -16.38 14.49
CA ASN A 61 7.68 -16.69 15.20
C ASN A 61 8.22 -15.51 16.02
N GLN A 62 7.86 -14.27 15.68
CA GLN A 62 8.36 -13.03 16.31
C GLN A 62 9.90 -12.99 16.36
N SER A 63 10.56 -13.44 15.28
CA SER A 63 12.00 -13.70 15.21
C SER A 63 12.85 -12.49 14.84
N GLU A 64 12.22 -11.38 14.43
CA GLU A 64 12.90 -10.21 13.88
C GLU A 64 12.94 -9.04 14.87
N SER A 65 13.36 -7.86 14.41
CA SER A 65 13.35 -6.65 15.22
C SER A 65 11.94 -6.30 15.71
N ARG A 66 11.87 -5.45 16.74
CA ARG A 66 10.57 -5.02 17.28
C ARG A 66 9.68 -4.39 16.20
N GLY A 67 10.24 -3.54 15.34
CA GLY A 67 9.49 -2.88 14.28
C GLY A 67 8.95 -3.87 13.24
N GLU A 68 9.78 -4.83 12.81
CA GLU A 68 9.37 -5.89 11.88
C GLU A 68 8.29 -6.78 12.48
N ASN A 69 8.44 -7.18 13.74
CA ASN A 69 7.43 -7.97 14.44
C ASN A 69 6.10 -7.20 14.60
N GLU A 70 6.13 -5.90 14.87
CA GLU A 70 4.92 -5.06 14.94
C GLU A 70 4.25 -4.95 13.56
N PHE A 71 5.03 -4.72 12.50
CA PHE A 71 4.51 -4.69 11.13
C PHE A 71 3.91 -6.05 10.72
N ALA A 72 4.64 -7.14 10.99
CA ALA A 72 4.20 -8.49 10.69
C ALA A 72 2.84 -8.81 11.34
N ARG A 73 2.67 -8.48 12.64
CA ARG A 73 1.37 -8.64 13.32
C ARG A 73 0.28 -7.80 12.70
N ALA A 74 0.58 -6.55 12.33
CA ALA A 74 -0.40 -5.63 11.74
C ALA A 74 -0.88 -6.15 10.38
N ILE A 75 0.04 -6.52 9.49
CA ILE A 75 -0.28 -7.02 8.14
C ILE A 75 -0.93 -8.40 8.16
N ASP A 76 -0.56 -9.27 9.12
CA ASP A 76 -1.16 -10.60 9.26
C ASP A 76 -2.61 -10.52 9.79
N SER A 77 -2.90 -9.62 10.73
CA SER A 77 -4.20 -9.49 11.37
C SER A 77 -5.26 -8.76 10.54
N ILE A 78 -4.85 -7.83 9.64
CA ILE A 78 -5.78 -7.05 8.81
C ILE A 78 -6.53 -7.94 7.82
N ASN A 79 -7.79 -7.59 7.49
CA ASN A 79 -8.51 -8.26 6.42
C ASN A 79 -7.88 -7.93 5.06
N LYS A 80 -7.81 -8.92 4.19
CA LYS A 80 -7.18 -8.83 2.87
C LYS A 80 -8.16 -9.22 1.79
N VAL A 81 -8.19 -8.46 0.69
CA VAL A 81 -8.92 -8.83 -0.53
C VAL A 81 -7.90 -8.90 -1.66
N VAL A 82 -7.81 -10.05 -2.31
CA VAL A 82 -6.85 -10.31 -3.39
C VAL A 82 -7.55 -10.32 -4.72
N PHE A 83 -7.09 -9.47 -5.64
CA PHE A 83 -7.57 -9.42 -7.02
C PHE A 83 -6.65 -10.26 -7.90
N SER A 84 -7.21 -11.28 -8.56
CA SER A 84 -6.47 -12.15 -9.46
C SER A 84 -7.38 -12.76 -10.52
N LYS A 85 -6.86 -12.83 -11.74
CA LYS A 85 -7.53 -13.57 -12.86
C LYS A 85 -7.09 -15.04 -12.91
N THR A 86 -6.08 -15.42 -12.12
CA THR A 86 -5.43 -16.74 -12.24
C THR A 86 -5.47 -17.57 -10.96
N LEU A 87 -5.53 -16.94 -9.77
CA LEU A 87 -5.70 -17.65 -8.52
C LEU A 87 -7.12 -18.21 -8.42
N LYS A 88 -7.21 -19.45 -7.96
CA LYS A 88 -8.49 -20.15 -7.72
C LYS A 88 -8.90 -20.08 -6.24
N SER A 89 -7.94 -19.92 -5.35
CA SER A 89 -8.14 -19.83 -3.90
C SER A 89 -7.01 -19.03 -3.25
N VAL A 90 -7.22 -18.62 -2.02
CA VAL A 90 -6.25 -18.01 -1.10
C VAL A 90 -6.31 -18.79 0.21
N GLU A 91 -5.13 -19.08 0.78
CA GLU A 91 -5.04 -19.97 1.95
C GLU A 91 -4.76 -19.21 3.25
N MET A 92 -4.27 -17.96 3.14
CA MET A 92 -3.93 -17.19 4.33
C MET A 92 -5.18 -16.72 5.08
N LYS A 93 -5.11 -16.75 6.41
CA LYS A 93 -6.20 -16.26 7.28
C LYS A 93 -6.55 -14.80 6.97
N ASN A 94 -7.78 -14.41 7.26
CA ASN A 94 -8.30 -13.06 7.01
C ASN A 94 -8.14 -12.60 5.54
N THR A 95 -8.14 -13.55 4.60
CA THR A 95 -7.94 -13.27 3.19
C THR A 95 -9.10 -13.82 2.37
N THR A 96 -9.59 -13.00 1.43
CA THR A 96 -10.62 -13.40 0.46
C THR A 96 -10.15 -13.12 -0.95
N LEU A 97 -10.49 -14.00 -1.89
CA LEU A 97 -10.31 -13.75 -3.32
C LEU A 97 -11.50 -12.91 -3.81
N ALA A 98 -11.23 -11.79 -4.48
CA ALA A 98 -12.29 -10.95 -5.04
C ALA A 98 -12.98 -11.66 -6.19
N HIS A 99 -14.31 -11.62 -6.20
CA HIS A 99 -15.17 -12.13 -7.29
C HIS A 99 -15.73 -11.00 -8.16
N ALA A 100 -15.78 -9.78 -7.62
CA ALA A 100 -16.18 -8.57 -8.34
C ALA A 100 -14.96 -7.85 -8.93
N ASN A 101 -15.19 -6.89 -9.83
CA ASN A 101 -14.14 -5.95 -10.22
C ASN A 101 -13.76 -5.05 -9.05
N ILE A 102 -12.66 -4.31 -9.20
CA ILE A 102 -12.12 -3.52 -8.08
C ILE A 102 -13.00 -2.33 -7.72
N GLU A 103 -13.68 -1.73 -8.69
CA GLU A 103 -14.55 -0.58 -8.46
C GLU A 103 -15.76 -0.97 -7.62
N ASP A 104 -16.43 -2.06 -7.99
CA ASP A 104 -17.60 -2.56 -7.26
C ASP A 104 -17.22 -3.01 -5.85
N GLU A 105 -16.10 -3.70 -5.71
CA GLU A 105 -15.61 -4.14 -4.39
C GLU A 105 -15.23 -2.94 -3.50
N LEU A 106 -14.52 -1.95 -4.07
CA LEU A 106 -14.18 -0.74 -3.34
C LEU A 106 -15.43 0.05 -2.91
N GLN A 107 -16.42 0.19 -3.80
CA GLN A 107 -17.68 0.84 -3.48
C GLN A 107 -18.43 0.08 -2.38
N ARG A 108 -18.47 -1.25 -2.46
CA ARG A 108 -19.07 -2.10 -1.42
C ARG A 108 -18.40 -1.89 -0.07
N LEU A 109 -17.06 -1.85 -0.04
CA LEU A 109 -16.28 -1.61 1.18
C LEU A 109 -16.50 -0.18 1.73
N LYS A 110 -16.54 0.83 0.88
CA LYS A 110 -16.81 2.23 1.31
C LYS A 110 -18.18 2.41 1.94
N ASN A 111 -19.17 1.61 1.55
CA ASN A 111 -20.54 1.63 2.10
C ASN A 111 -20.68 0.87 3.43
N GLN A 112 -19.65 0.14 3.86
CA GLN A 112 -19.65 -0.57 5.15
C GLN A 112 -18.99 0.28 6.24
N PRO A 113 -19.38 0.10 7.53
CA PRO A 113 -18.67 0.70 8.65
C PRO A 113 -17.24 0.11 8.73
N GLY A 114 -16.29 0.93 9.13
CA GLY A 114 -14.92 0.49 9.31
C GLY A 114 -13.93 1.64 9.18
N LYS A 115 -12.65 1.32 9.42
CA LYS A 115 -11.51 2.20 9.18
C LYS A 115 -11.17 2.24 7.68
N ASP A 116 -10.13 2.95 7.31
CA ASP A 116 -9.70 3.15 5.93
C ASP A 116 -9.43 1.86 5.16
N ILE A 117 -9.46 1.98 3.83
CA ILE A 117 -9.21 0.91 2.87
C ILE A 117 -7.84 1.17 2.25
N PHE A 118 -6.88 0.29 2.52
CA PHE A 118 -5.54 0.42 1.96
C PHE A 118 -5.41 -0.28 0.61
N ILE A 119 -4.62 0.32 -0.27
CA ILE A 119 -4.22 -0.27 -1.56
C ILE A 119 -2.76 -0.70 -1.44
N GLY A 120 -2.53 -2.01 -1.41
CA GLY A 120 -1.22 -2.61 -1.23
C GLY A 120 -0.58 -3.08 -2.55
N SER A 121 -0.99 -2.55 -3.69
CA SER A 121 -0.50 -3.01 -5.00
C SER A 121 -0.36 -1.86 -5.97
N LEU A 122 0.79 -1.76 -6.63
CA LEU A 122 1.10 -0.68 -7.56
C LEU A 122 0.13 -0.64 -8.75
N SER A 123 -0.18 -1.79 -9.36
CA SER A 123 -1.11 -1.87 -10.49
C SER A 123 -2.55 -1.49 -10.12
N LEU A 124 -3.01 -1.87 -8.92
CA LEU A 124 -4.32 -1.44 -8.44
C LEU A 124 -4.34 0.06 -8.14
N ALA A 125 -3.27 0.59 -7.55
CA ALA A 125 -3.15 2.02 -7.26
C ALA A 125 -3.11 2.84 -8.56
N SER A 126 -2.35 2.43 -9.56
CA SER A 126 -2.32 3.06 -10.88
C SER A 126 -3.74 3.14 -11.48
N TYR A 127 -4.43 2.03 -11.52
CA TYR A 127 -5.79 1.94 -12.07
C TYR A 127 -6.80 2.81 -11.29
N LEU A 128 -6.81 2.71 -9.96
CA LEU A 128 -7.70 3.51 -9.11
C LEU A 128 -7.38 5.00 -9.14
N THR A 129 -6.11 5.38 -9.36
CA THR A 129 -5.74 6.79 -9.54
C THR A 129 -6.31 7.34 -10.85
N HIS A 130 -6.28 6.57 -11.95
CA HIS A 130 -6.93 6.95 -13.20
C HIS A 130 -8.43 7.22 -13.05
N LEU A 131 -9.09 6.48 -12.17
CA LEU A 131 -10.52 6.64 -11.86
C LEU A 131 -10.78 7.72 -10.80
N GLY A 132 -9.74 8.35 -10.23
CA GLY A 132 -9.88 9.31 -9.15
C GLY A 132 -10.44 8.73 -7.85
N MET A 133 -10.26 7.42 -7.62
CA MET A 133 -10.85 6.68 -6.50
C MET A 133 -9.93 6.55 -5.28
N ILE A 134 -8.73 7.11 -5.32
CA ILE A 134 -7.83 7.21 -4.17
C ILE A 134 -7.97 8.57 -3.52
N ASP A 135 -8.19 8.58 -2.20
CA ASP A 135 -8.41 9.80 -1.41
C ASP A 135 -7.10 10.33 -0.81
N GLU A 136 -6.20 9.42 -0.41
CA GLU A 136 -4.93 9.76 0.27
C GLU A 136 -3.75 8.96 -0.28
N TYR A 137 -2.58 9.62 -0.33
CA TYR A 137 -1.33 9.05 -0.82
C TYR A 137 -0.23 9.22 0.23
N PHE A 138 0.45 8.14 0.58
CA PHE A 138 1.65 8.15 1.39
C PHE A 138 2.82 7.67 0.52
N PHE A 139 3.67 8.61 0.11
CA PHE A 139 4.89 8.30 -0.62
C PHE A 139 6.07 8.30 0.37
N VAL A 140 6.65 7.13 0.57
CA VAL A 140 7.84 6.97 1.40
C VAL A 140 9.05 6.97 0.49
N VAL A 141 9.73 8.13 0.43
CA VAL A 141 10.82 8.41 -0.50
C VAL A 141 12.14 8.00 0.14
N HIS A 142 12.79 7.01 -0.45
CA HIS A 142 14.11 6.53 -0.04
C HIS A 142 15.22 7.34 -0.73
N PRO A 143 16.32 7.67 -0.04
CA PRO A 143 17.44 8.43 -0.60
C PRO A 143 18.31 7.55 -1.52
N VAL A 144 17.68 6.94 -2.53
CA VAL A 144 18.28 6.02 -3.49
C VAL A 144 17.91 6.46 -4.89
N VAL A 145 18.87 6.42 -5.82
CA VAL A 145 18.67 6.58 -7.27
C VAL A 145 18.78 5.19 -7.89
N ALA A 146 17.68 4.62 -8.31
CA ALA A 146 17.64 3.26 -8.88
C ALA A 146 17.92 3.22 -10.38
N GLY A 147 17.53 4.27 -11.12
CA GLY A 147 17.71 4.39 -12.57
C GLY A 147 16.83 3.47 -13.41
N LYS A 148 16.21 2.45 -12.80
CA LYS A 148 15.30 1.47 -13.44
C LYS A 148 14.38 0.85 -12.42
N GLY A 149 13.27 0.26 -12.88
CA GLY A 149 12.30 -0.44 -12.03
C GLY A 149 10.86 -0.12 -12.40
N PRO A 150 9.89 -0.65 -11.68
CA PRO A 150 8.47 -0.36 -11.92
C PRO A 150 8.16 1.10 -11.61
N ARG A 151 7.23 1.67 -12.37
CA ARG A 151 6.66 3.02 -12.15
C ARG A 151 5.20 2.93 -11.82
N LEU A 152 4.65 3.96 -11.17
CA LEU A 152 3.22 4.01 -10.87
C LEU A 152 2.39 4.06 -12.16
N PHE A 153 2.88 4.78 -13.18
CA PHE A 153 2.29 4.85 -14.50
C PHE A 153 3.31 4.47 -15.56
N GLU A 154 2.84 3.77 -16.58
CA GLU A 154 3.59 3.52 -17.81
C GLU A 154 3.71 4.81 -18.66
N ALA A 155 4.29 4.73 -19.85
CA ALA A 155 4.61 5.89 -20.69
C ALA A 155 3.39 6.73 -21.12
N ASP A 156 2.19 6.13 -21.17
CA ASP A 156 0.92 6.79 -21.49
C ASP A 156 0.30 7.53 -20.30
N GLY A 157 0.81 7.32 -19.09
CA GLY A 157 0.52 8.09 -17.87
C GLY A 157 -0.94 8.36 -17.58
N LEU A 158 -1.19 9.43 -16.82
CA LEU A 158 -2.54 9.98 -16.61
C LEU A 158 -2.93 10.88 -17.77
N LYS A 159 -4.20 10.87 -18.19
CA LYS A 159 -4.73 11.80 -19.20
C LYS A 159 -4.64 13.24 -18.75
N GLU A 160 -4.88 13.49 -17.46
CA GLU A 160 -4.81 14.78 -16.82
C GLU A 160 -4.02 14.67 -15.51
N SER A 161 -3.26 15.70 -15.17
CA SER A 161 -2.49 15.74 -13.93
C SER A 161 -3.43 15.74 -12.71
N LEU A 162 -3.11 14.95 -11.70
CA LEU A 162 -3.80 14.94 -10.42
C LEU A 162 -3.07 15.86 -9.44
N LEU A 163 -3.75 16.90 -8.99
CA LEU A 163 -3.24 17.79 -7.95
C LEU A 163 -3.43 17.16 -6.58
N LEU A 164 -2.36 17.18 -5.80
CA LEU A 164 -2.34 16.68 -4.42
C LEU A 164 -1.95 17.79 -3.46
N LYS A 165 -2.62 17.85 -2.31
CA LYS A 165 -2.30 18.78 -1.22
C LYS A 165 -1.47 18.05 -0.16
N LEU A 166 -0.27 18.55 0.13
CA LEU A 166 0.55 18.03 1.23
C LEU A 166 -0.14 18.32 2.57
N THR A 167 -0.37 17.29 3.36
CA THR A 167 -1.01 17.36 4.69
C THR A 167 -0.07 16.99 5.83
N GLY A 168 1.02 16.30 5.53
CA GLY A 168 2.03 15.94 6.52
C GLY A 168 3.32 15.41 5.91
N SER A 169 4.38 15.44 6.69
CA SER A 169 5.66 14.80 6.34
C SER A 169 6.37 14.31 7.58
N LYS A 170 7.13 13.23 7.45
CA LYS A 170 7.99 12.69 8.51
C LYS A 170 9.36 12.34 7.93
N LYS A 171 10.41 12.87 8.54
CA LYS A 171 11.80 12.50 8.24
C LYS A 171 12.26 11.42 9.20
N PHE A 172 12.82 10.34 8.69
CA PHE A 172 13.41 9.24 9.45
C PHE A 172 14.92 9.43 9.63
N ARG A 173 15.50 8.75 10.62
CA ARG A 173 16.95 8.81 10.88
C ARG A 173 17.79 8.28 9.72
N SER A 174 17.27 7.32 8.97
CA SER A 174 17.87 6.77 7.74
C SER A 174 17.95 7.76 6.57
N GLY A 175 17.32 8.93 6.68
CA GLY A 175 17.20 9.88 5.57
C GLY A 175 15.98 9.66 4.69
N VAL A 176 15.20 8.60 4.94
CA VAL A 176 13.90 8.37 4.30
C VAL A 176 12.93 9.48 4.70
N ILE A 177 12.03 9.89 3.80
CA ILE A 177 11.00 10.88 4.04
C ILE A 177 9.64 10.31 3.65
N ALA A 178 8.70 10.24 4.59
CA ALA A 178 7.31 9.97 4.29
C ALA A 178 6.58 11.28 4.01
N LEU A 179 5.85 11.33 2.91
CA LEU A 179 5.02 12.46 2.48
C LEU A 179 3.57 11.99 2.45
N HIS A 180 2.70 12.69 3.16
CA HIS A 180 1.27 12.45 3.19
C HIS A 180 0.55 13.50 2.37
N TYR A 181 -0.17 13.06 1.35
CA TYR A 181 -0.98 13.93 0.49
C TYR A 181 -2.44 13.51 0.51
N GLN A 182 -3.31 14.47 0.34
CA GLN A 182 -4.73 14.25 0.04
C GLN A 182 -5.03 14.73 -1.38
N LYS A 183 -5.98 14.08 -2.04
CA LYS A 183 -6.53 14.55 -3.31
C LYS A 183 -7.12 15.94 -3.10
N ASP A 184 -6.70 16.91 -3.92
CA ASP A 184 -7.30 18.22 -3.92
C ASP A 184 -8.66 18.17 -4.64
N SER A 185 -9.73 18.49 -3.90
CA SER A 185 -11.11 18.48 -4.43
C SER A 185 -11.56 19.83 -4.99
N HIS A 186 -10.62 20.79 -5.12
CA HIS A 186 -10.92 22.15 -5.54
C HIS A 186 -10.57 22.47 -7.00
N LEU A 187 -10.43 21.45 -7.85
CA LEU A 187 -10.30 21.61 -9.30
C LEU A 187 -11.39 20.82 -10.03
#